data_5ed5f2a44f627f7959e5cf6dac2e7a3d
#
_entry.id   5ed5f2a44f627f7959e5cf6dac2e7a3d
#
_cell.length_a   1.000
_cell.length_b   1.000
_cell.length_c   1.000
_cell.angle_alpha   90.00
_cell.angle_beta   90.00
_cell.angle_gamma   90.00
#
_symmetry.space_group_name_H-M   'P 1'
#
loop_
_entity.id
_entity.type
_entity.pdbx_description
1 polymer ?
#
loop_
_entity_poly.entity_id
_entity_poly.type
_entity_poly.pdbx_seq_one_letter_code
_entity_poly.pdbx_strand_id
1 'polypeptide(L)'
;MDDPIRVGLAGGWKHIDASTLARSQTVDTDVLIVGTGAGGGVTADLLSAAGLRVVLVEEGPLRSSTDFKMRESDAYPELYQESAARKTADKAINILQGRCVGGSTTV
;
A
#
# COMPACT_ATOMS: atom_id res chain seq x y z
N MET A 1 0.79 8.04 -21.21
CA MET A 1 1.14 8.77 -19.95
C MET A 1 1.98 7.84 -19.11
N ASP A 2 3.12 8.30 -18.64
CA ASP A 2 4.00 7.47 -17.83
C ASP A 2 3.39 7.26 -16.44
N ASP A 3 3.57 6.06 -15.90
CA ASP A 3 3.18 5.72 -14.55
C ASP A 3 4.20 6.31 -13.55
N PRO A 4 3.86 7.32 -12.76
CA PRO A 4 4.83 8.02 -11.91
C PRO A 4 5.43 7.11 -10.83
N ILE A 5 4.69 6.12 -10.36
CA ILE A 5 5.19 5.14 -9.38
C ILE A 5 6.28 4.28 -10.02
N ARG A 6 6.01 3.75 -11.21
CA ARG A 6 6.99 2.94 -11.96
C ARG A 6 8.23 3.74 -12.34
N VAL A 7 8.04 4.98 -12.76
CA VAL A 7 9.15 5.90 -13.04
C VAL A 7 9.98 6.15 -11.78
N GLY A 8 9.35 6.41 -10.65
CA GLY A 8 10.03 6.62 -9.37
C GLY A 8 10.82 5.40 -8.91
N LEU A 9 10.24 4.20 -9.01
CA LEU A 9 10.93 2.95 -8.67
C LEU A 9 12.13 2.70 -9.59
N ALA A 10 11.98 2.90 -10.89
CA ALA A 10 13.09 2.80 -11.85
C ALA A 10 14.16 3.86 -11.59
N GLY A 11 13.80 5.02 -11.07
CA GLY A 11 14.68 6.12 -10.70
C GLY A 11 15.35 5.98 -9.34
N GLY A 12 15.10 4.89 -8.61
CA GLY A 12 15.80 4.58 -7.36
C GLY A 12 14.98 4.77 -6.07
N TRP A 13 13.67 4.93 -6.14
CA TRP A 13 12.83 4.87 -4.95
C TRP A 13 12.98 3.50 -4.28
N LYS A 14 13.12 3.51 -2.96
CA LYS A 14 13.33 2.29 -2.18
C LYS A 14 11.99 1.59 -1.93
N HIS A 15 11.88 0.39 -2.44
CA HIS A 15 10.76 -0.51 -2.20
C HIS A 15 11.30 -1.93 -2.00
N ILE A 16 10.85 -2.58 -0.95
CA ILE A 16 11.17 -3.97 -0.65
C ILE A 16 9.87 -4.77 -0.71
N ASP A 17 9.78 -5.68 -1.66
CA ASP A 17 8.70 -6.67 -1.69
C ASP A 17 9.08 -7.82 -0.75
N ALA A 18 8.48 -7.85 0.43
CA ALA A 18 8.79 -8.85 1.45
C ALA A 18 8.42 -10.27 1.04
N SER A 19 7.52 -10.44 0.06
CA SER A 19 7.15 -11.77 -0.47
C SER A 19 8.29 -12.44 -1.24
N THR A 20 9.27 -11.67 -1.71
CA THR A 20 10.42 -12.17 -2.48
C THR A 20 11.69 -12.30 -1.66
N LEU A 21 11.67 -11.94 -0.37
CA LEU A 21 12.84 -12.01 0.49
C LEU A 21 13.24 -13.45 0.78
N ALA A 22 14.51 -13.80 0.49
CA ALA A 22 15.09 -15.11 0.84
C ALA A 22 15.53 -15.19 2.31
N ARG A 23 15.74 -14.06 2.97
CA ARG A 23 16.24 -13.94 4.34
C ARG A 23 15.54 -12.80 5.06
N SER A 24 15.52 -12.88 6.40
CA SER A 24 15.12 -11.76 7.25
C SER A 24 16.05 -10.57 7.04
N GLN A 25 15.47 -9.37 7.05
CA GLN A 25 16.19 -8.11 7.00
C GLN A 25 15.89 -7.27 8.24
N THR A 26 16.89 -6.51 8.68
CA THR A 26 16.73 -5.50 9.71
C THR A 26 17.01 -4.14 9.08
N VAL A 27 16.12 -3.20 9.29
CA VAL A 27 16.26 -1.83 8.79
C VAL A 27 16.19 -0.87 9.97
N ASP A 28 17.20 -0.02 10.10
CA ASP A 28 17.23 1.04 11.11
C ASP A 28 16.55 2.28 10.56
N THR A 29 15.68 2.88 11.36
CA THR A 29 14.93 4.08 10.99
C THR A 29 14.64 4.93 12.21
N ASP A 30 14.31 6.21 12.00
CA ASP A 30 13.87 7.09 13.09
C ASP A 30 12.40 6.85 13.42
N VAL A 31 11.58 6.56 12.38
CA VAL A 31 10.14 6.35 12.53
C VAL A 31 9.71 5.14 11.70
N LEU A 32 8.96 4.26 12.32
CA LEU A 32 8.25 3.17 11.64
C LEU A 32 6.76 3.49 11.62
N ILE A 33 6.17 3.45 10.42
CA ILE A 33 4.73 3.62 10.21
C ILE A 33 4.16 2.30 9.71
N VAL A 34 3.16 1.79 10.39
CA VAL A 34 2.44 0.58 9.98
C VAL A 34 1.15 0.99 9.27
N GLY A 35 1.07 0.63 8.01
CA GLY A 35 -0.04 0.99 7.11
C GLY A 35 0.26 2.23 6.26
N THR A 36 -0.04 2.13 4.98
CA THR A 36 0.19 3.19 3.97
C THR A 36 -1.09 3.86 3.50
N GLY A 37 -2.17 3.73 4.24
CA GLY A 37 -3.42 4.45 3.96
C GLY A 37 -3.30 5.95 4.16
N ALA A 38 -4.42 6.66 4.12
CA ALA A 38 -4.47 8.11 4.19
C ALA A 38 -3.68 8.68 5.39
N GLY A 39 -3.84 8.11 6.58
CA GLY A 39 -3.12 8.56 7.78
C GLY A 39 -1.63 8.29 7.71
N GLY A 40 -1.23 7.08 7.33
CA GLY A 40 0.18 6.69 7.23
C GLY A 40 0.92 7.49 6.16
N GLY A 41 0.30 7.68 5.00
CA GLY A 41 0.88 8.44 3.89
C GLY A 41 1.15 9.91 4.25
N VAL A 42 0.16 10.59 4.83
CA VAL A 42 0.32 11.99 5.27
C VAL A 42 1.37 12.12 6.37
N THR A 43 1.35 11.21 7.34
CA THR A 43 2.35 11.20 8.41
C THR A 43 3.77 11.00 7.86
N ALA A 44 3.94 10.07 6.92
CA ALA A 44 5.23 9.83 6.28
C ALA A 44 5.73 11.06 5.53
N ASP A 45 4.86 11.73 4.77
CA ASP A 45 5.21 12.95 4.04
C ASP A 45 5.73 14.03 4.99
N LEU A 46 4.97 14.34 6.02
CA LEU A 46 5.33 15.38 6.99
C LEU A 46 6.63 15.06 7.75
N LEU A 47 6.80 13.84 8.21
CA LEU A 47 7.98 13.45 8.99
C LEU A 47 9.24 13.35 8.12
N SER A 48 9.12 12.84 6.90
CA SER A 48 10.25 12.81 5.98
C SER A 48 10.66 14.21 5.53
N ALA A 49 9.71 15.11 5.29
CA ALA A 49 9.98 16.52 5.00
C ALA A 49 10.69 17.23 6.17
N ALA A 50 10.43 16.81 7.41
CA ALA A 50 11.13 17.30 8.60
C ALA A 50 12.55 16.70 8.77
N GLY A 51 13.01 15.86 7.86
CA GLY A 51 14.35 15.29 7.86
C GLY A 51 14.49 13.97 8.61
N LEU A 52 13.40 13.37 9.09
CA LEU A 52 13.42 12.06 9.73
C LEU A 52 13.49 10.94 8.69
N ARG A 53 14.22 9.88 9.03
CA ARG A 53 14.19 8.63 8.25
C ARG A 53 12.92 7.88 8.59
N VAL A 54 12.11 7.61 7.58
CA VAL A 54 10.81 6.97 7.74
C VAL A 54 10.77 5.65 6.96
N VAL A 55 10.29 4.60 7.61
CA VAL A 55 9.95 3.32 6.96
C VAL A 55 8.45 3.11 7.11
N LEU A 56 7.80 2.78 5.99
CA LEU A 56 6.42 2.33 5.98
C LEU A 56 6.38 0.82 5.76
N VAL A 57 5.53 0.15 6.52
CA VAL A 57 5.24 -1.28 6.35
C VAL A 57 3.77 -1.43 5.96
N GLU A 58 3.53 -2.13 4.86
CA GLU A 58 2.20 -2.36 4.33
C GLU A 58 1.98 -3.86 4.10
N GLU A 59 0.82 -4.38 4.50
CA GLU A 59 0.48 -5.79 4.29
C GLU A 59 0.08 -6.11 2.85
N GLY A 60 -0.48 -5.13 2.14
CA GLY A 60 -0.98 -5.30 0.78
C GLY A 60 0.07 -5.02 -0.30
N PRO A 61 -0.21 -5.39 -1.54
CA PRO A 61 0.73 -5.21 -2.64
C PRO A 61 0.86 -3.75 -3.07
N LEU A 62 2.00 -3.40 -3.67
CA LEU A 62 2.15 -2.19 -4.44
C LEU A 62 1.56 -2.41 -5.83
N ARG A 63 0.54 -1.64 -6.16
CA ARG A 63 -0.04 -1.57 -7.50
C ARG A 63 -0.13 -0.12 -7.93
N SER A 64 0.03 0.11 -9.21
CA SER A 64 0.02 1.45 -9.80
C SER A 64 -0.86 1.48 -11.05
N SER A 65 -0.98 2.61 -11.70
CA SER A 65 -1.93 2.80 -12.81
C SER A 65 -1.75 1.80 -13.95
N THR A 66 -0.55 1.31 -14.19
CA THR A 66 -0.29 0.28 -15.21
C THR A 66 -0.77 -1.13 -14.81
N ASP A 67 -1.00 -1.37 -13.52
CA ASP A 67 -1.47 -2.66 -13.02
C ASP A 67 -3.01 -2.74 -13.03
N PHE A 68 -3.70 -1.61 -13.08
CA PHE A 68 -5.16 -1.55 -12.98
C PHE A 68 -5.82 -1.93 -14.29
N LYS A 69 -6.62 -2.99 -14.25
CA LYS A 69 -7.34 -3.51 -15.43
C LYS A 69 -8.78 -3.01 -15.53
N MET A 70 -9.22 -2.20 -14.58
CA MET A 70 -10.57 -1.64 -14.49
C MET A 70 -11.67 -2.71 -14.50
N ARG A 71 -11.41 -3.85 -13.86
CA ARG A 71 -12.37 -4.95 -13.70
C ARG A 71 -12.42 -5.37 -12.24
N GLU A 72 -13.62 -5.51 -11.71
CA GLU A 72 -13.84 -5.93 -10.32
C GLU A 72 -13.29 -7.33 -10.03
N SER A 73 -13.36 -8.24 -11.01
CA SER A 73 -12.80 -9.59 -10.91
C SER A 73 -11.29 -9.62 -10.66
N ASP A 74 -10.58 -8.59 -11.09
CA ASP A 74 -9.15 -8.43 -10.83
C ASP A 74 -8.90 -7.59 -9.56
N ALA A 75 -9.66 -6.51 -9.39
CA ALA A 75 -9.45 -5.56 -8.31
C ALA A 75 -9.79 -6.12 -6.92
N TYR A 76 -10.90 -6.82 -6.79
CA TYR A 76 -11.36 -7.31 -5.49
C TYR A 76 -10.38 -8.29 -4.82
N PRO A 77 -9.84 -9.32 -5.50
CA PRO A 77 -8.86 -10.20 -4.90
C PRO A 77 -7.52 -9.53 -4.58
N GLU A 78 -7.11 -8.56 -5.40
CA GLU A 78 -5.78 -7.96 -5.29
C GLU A 78 -5.71 -6.77 -4.34
N LEU A 79 -6.76 -5.95 -4.29
CA LEU A 79 -6.70 -4.62 -3.67
C LEU A 79 -7.57 -4.46 -2.43
N TYR A 80 -8.48 -5.40 -2.16
CA TYR A 80 -9.43 -5.29 -1.06
C TYR A 80 -9.22 -6.35 0.02
N GLN A 81 -9.50 -5.99 1.25
CA GLN A 81 -9.59 -6.94 2.35
C GLN A 81 -10.66 -7.99 2.06
N GLU A 82 -10.31 -9.27 2.29
CA GLU A 82 -11.22 -10.40 2.07
C GLU A 82 -11.86 -10.41 0.68
N SER A 83 -11.13 -9.94 -0.33
CA SER A 83 -11.63 -9.84 -1.71
C SER A 83 -12.96 -9.09 -1.83
N ALA A 84 -13.13 -8.02 -1.05
CA ALA A 84 -14.34 -7.21 -0.93
C ALA A 84 -15.56 -7.96 -0.33
N ALA A 85 -15.33 -9.10 0.31
CA ALA A 85 -16.41 -9.89 0.92
C ALA A 85 -16.73 -9.53 2.37
N ARG A 86 -15.98 -8.60 2.97
CA ARG A 86 -16.17 -8.18 4.35
C ARG A 86 -17.53 -7.51 4.55
N LYS A 87 -18.23 -7.93 5.60
CA LYS A 87 -19.57 -7.41 5.93
C LYS A 87 -19.70 -7.20 7.43
N THR A 88 -20.70 -6.39 7.82
CA THR A 88 -21.16 -6.34 9.21
C THR A 88 -21.69 -7.69 9.68
N ALA A 89 -21.74 -7.91 11.00
CA ALA A 89 -22.20 -9.18 11.58
C ALA A 89 -23.61 -9.58 11.12
N ASP A 90 -24.49 -8.61 10.96
CA ASP A 90 -25.85 -8.79 10.43
C ASP A 90 -25.91 -8.88 8.89
N LYS A 91 -24.75 -8.74 8.22
CA LYS A 91 -24.61 -8.75 6.76
C LYS A 91 -25.34 -7.62 6.01
N ALA A 92 -25.80 -6.59 6.73
CA ALA A 92 -26.54 -5.49 6.12
C ALA A 92 -25.66 -4.54 5.32
N ILE A 93 -24.38 -4.40 5.71
CA ILE A 93 -23.44 -3.44 5.10
C ILE A 93 -22.20 -4.18 4.59
N ASN A 94 -21.84 -3.93 3.33
CA ASN A 94 -20.54 -4.33 2.78
C ASN A 94 -19.47 -3.32 3.20
N ILE A 95 -18.36 -3.81 3.70
CA ILE A 95 -17.21 -2.98 4.10
C ILE A 95 -16.13 -3.12 3.03
N LEU A 96 -16.07 -2.14 2.15
CA LEU A 96 -15.06 -2.08 1.10
C LEU A 96 -13.83 -1.37 1.64
N GLN A 97 -12.84 -2.14 2.06
CA GLN A 97 -11.60 -1.65 2.63
C GLN A 97 -10.43 -2.03 1.74
N GLY A 98 -9.62 -1.07 1.35
CA GLY A 98 -8.41 -1.31 0.59
C GLY A 98 -7.36 -2.08 1.39
N ARG A 99 -6.66 -2.99 0.71
CA ARG A 99 -5.51 -3.74 1.21
C ARG A 99 -4.40 -3.67 0.17
N CYS A 100 -3.76 -2.54 0.08
CA CYS A 100 -2.68 -2.25 -0.87
C CYS A 100 -1.92 -1.01 -0.41
N VAL A 101 -0.79 -0.73 -1.03
CA VAL A 101 -0.09 0.54 -0.82
C VAL A 101 -1.02 1.69 -1.21
N GLY A 102 -1.20 2.64 -0.30
CA GLY A 102 -2.17 3.74 -0.40
C GLY A 102 -3.51 3.46 0.29
N GLY A 103 -3.76 2.20 0.68
CA GLY A 103 -5.00 1.82 1.38
C GLY A 103 -6.25 2.09 0.57
N SER A 104 -7.35 2.43 1.25
CA SER A 104 -8.64 2.70 0.61
C SER A 104 -8.66 3.96 -0.27
N THR A 105 -7.62 4.77 -0.25
CA THR A 105 -7.51 5.91 -1.18
C THR A 105 -7.04 5.50 -2.59
N THR A 106 -6.57 4.28 -2.75
CA THR A 106 -6.12 3.72 -4.04
C THR A 106 -7.27 3.07 -4.81
N VAL A 107 -8.29 2.60 -4.12
CA VAL A 107 -9.39 1.80 -4.69
C VAL A 107 -10.73 2.53 -4.78
#